data_e66dbe0a0576a4add36e9232f8e0dd14
#
_entry.id   e66dbe0a0576a4add36e9232f8e0dd14
#
_cell.length_a   1.000
_cell.length_b   1.000
_cell.length_c   1.000
_cell.angle_alpha   90.00
_cell.angle_beta   90.00
_cell.angle_gamma   90.00
#
_symmetry.space_group_name_H-M   'P 1'
#
loop_
_entity.id
_entity.type
_entity.pdbx_description
1 polymer ?
#
loop_
_entity_poly.entity_id
_entity_poly.type
_entity_poly.pdbx_seq_one_letter_code
_entity_poly.pdbx_strand_id
1 'polypeptide(L)'
;MTKKILSALLAVLLLAVLLVLLVRPRWYLNLTRRVDVSPATGAALVEKYECRKCHFIKGEGAYYAPNLDKSITYLSDEALSGWLANPRAMRPNTAMPNLHLSDSEIQAIIAYLKSVP
;
A
#
# COMPACT_ATOMS: atom_id res chain seq x y z
N MET A 1 -18.19 -30.69 28.88
CA MET A 1 -18.70 -29.36 28.48
C MET A 1 -17.57 -28.34 28.26
N THR A 2 -16.65 -28.19 29.18
CA THR A 2 -15.50 -27.30 29.11
C THR A 2 -14.56 -27.55 27.91
N LYS A 3 -14.27 -28.81 27.58
CA LYS A 3 -13.45 -29.17 26.42
C LYS A 3 -14.06 -28.76 25.08
N LYS A 4 -15.41 -28.92 24.95
CA LYS A 4 -16.11 -28.51 23.73
C LYS A 4 -16.17 -27.00 23.58
N ILE A 5 -16.34 -26.26 24.68
CA ILE A 5 -16.32 -24.80 24.68
C ILE A 5 -14.93 -24.30 24.33
N LEU A 6 -13.89 -24.90 24.93
CA LEU A 6 -12.50 -24.51 24.67
C LEU A 6 -12.10 -24.76 23.19
N SER A 7 -12.48 -25.91 22.64
CA SER A 7 -12.23 -26.20 21.22
C SER A 7 -12.97 -25.26 20.27
N ALA A 8 -14.21 -24.90 20.61
CA ALA A 8 -14.99 -23.93 19.83
C ALA A 8 -14.35 -22.53 19.88
N LEU A 9 -13.91 -22.08 21.05
CA LEU A 9 -13.21 -20.81 21.21
C LEU A 9 -11.89 -20.79 20.42
N LEU A 10 -11.13 -21.89 20.46
CA LEU A 10 -9.89 -22.01 19.68
C LEU A 10 -10.18 -21.93 18.17
N ALA A 11 -11.20 -22.63 17.70
CA ALA A 11 -11.59 -22.60 16.29
C ALA A 11 -11.98 -21.19 15.84
N VAL A 12 -12.76 -20.47 16.66
CA VAL A 12 -13.13 -19.07 16.37
C VAL A 12 -11.90 -18.16 16.33
N LEU A 13 -10.99 -18.34 17.27
CA LEU A 13 -9.74 -17.56 17.31
C LEU A 13 -8.89 -17.82 16.05
N LEU A 14 -8.71 -19.08 15.68
CA LEU A 14 -7.95 -19.44 14.47
C LEU A 14 -8.59 -18.87 13.21
N LEU A 15 -9.92 -18.91 13.11
CA LEU A 15 -10.66 -18.32 12.00
C LEU A 15 -10.47 -16.80 11.96
N ALA A 16 -10.54 -16.14 13.11
CA ALA A 16 -10.32 -14.68 13.20
C ALA A 16 -8.89 -14.30 12.76
N VAL A 17 -7.88 -15.03 13.22
CA VAL A 17 -6.48 -14.82 12.80
C VAL A 17 -6.34 -15.04 11.30
N LEU A 18 -6.92 -16.11 10.76
CA LEU A 18 -6.88 -16.38 9.31
C LEU A 18 -7.52 -15.24 8.51
N LEU A 19 -8.67 -14.74 8.95
CA LEU A 19 -9.34 -13.60 8.30
C LEU A 19 -8.47 -12.34 8.31
N VAL A 20 -7.82 -12.04 9.43
CA VAL A 20 -6.90 -10.89 9.51
C VAL A 20 -5.73 -11.03 8.55
N LEU A 21 -5.15 -12.22 8.45
CA LEU A 21 -4.02 -12.49 7.55
C LEU A 21 -4.42 -12.42 6.06
N LEU A 22 -5.65 -12.81 5.72
CA LEU A 22 -6.16 -12.77 4.35
C LEU A 22 -6.61 -11.37 3.94
N VAL A 23 -7.36 -10.69 4.80
CA VAL A 23 -7.95 -9.36 4.51
C VAL A 23 -6.91 -8.25 4.62
N ARG A 24 -5.94 -8.42 5.51
CA ARG A 24 -4.90 -7.43 5.81
C ARG A 24 -5.48 -6.04 6.06
N PRO A 25 -6.33 -5.87 7.08
CA PRO A 25 -6.95 -4.58 7.36
C PRO A 25 -5.90 -3.52 7.66
N ARG A 26 -6.23 -2.25 7.43
CA ARG A 26 -5.28 -1.15 7.54
C ARG A 26 -4.62 -1.05 8.92
N TRP A 27 -5.37 -1.29 10.00
CA TRP A 27 -4.79 -1.28 11.35
C TRP A 27 -3.67 -2.34 11.51
N TYR A 28 -3.84 -3.51 10.90
CA TYR A 28 -2.84 -4.58 10.91
C TYR A 28 -1.59 -4.19 10.11
N LEU A 29 -1.78 -3.60 8.92
CA LEU A 29 -0.67 -3.10 8.11
C LEU A 29 0.10 -1.99 8.83
N ASN A 30 -0.60 -1.06 9.47
CA ASN A 30 0.04 0.03 10.21
C ASN A 30 0.80 -0.46 11.44
N LEU A 31 0.39 -1.57 12.03
CA LEU A 31 1.07 -2.17 13.18
C LEU A 31 2.33 -2.96 12.75
N THR A 32 2.25 -3.70 11.65
CA THR A 32 3.29 -4.65 11.21
C THR A 32 4.26 -4.07 10.19
N ARG A 33 3.88 -3.02 9.46
CA ARG A 33 4.67 -2.41 8.38
C ARG A 33 4.95 -0.93 8.63
N ARG A 34 5.37 -0.61 9.83
CA ARG A 34 5.78 0.76 10.14
C ARG A 34 7.17 1.02 9.57
N VAL A 35 7.32 2.09 8.78
CA VAL A 35 8.59 2.51 8.19
C VAL A 35 8.87 3.97 8.52
N ASP A 36 10.11 4.39 8.36
CA ASP A 36 10.48 5.79 8.42
C ASP A 36 9.91 6.55 7.21
N VAL A 37 9.30 7.70 7.47
CA VAL A 37 8.72 8.55 6.41
C VAL A 37 9.81 9.48 5.89
N SER A 38 10.51 9.04 4.87
CA SER A 38 11.56 9.81 4.21
C SER A 38 11.59 9.54 2.71
N PRO A 39 12.14 10.46 1.89
CA PRO A 39 12.34 10.19 0.47
C PRO A 39 13.20 8.96 0.18
N ALA A 40 14.24 8.71 0.98
CA ALA A 40 15.08 7.53 0.83
C ALA A 40 14.31 6.22 1.04
N THR A 41 13.47 6.16 2.07
CA THR A 41 12.58 5.02 2.30
C THR A 41 11.58 4.86 1.16
N GLY A 42 11.00 5.96 0.69
CA GLY A 42 10.08 5.96 -0.44
C GLY A 42 10.74 5.43 -1.72
N ALA A 43 11.99 5.82 -1.99
CA ALA A 43 12.76 5.29 -3.12
C ALA A 43 12.94 3.78 -3.03
N ALA A 44 13.30 3.27 -1.86
CA ALA A 44 13.45 1.82 -1.63
C ALA A 44 12.11 1.07 -1.82
N LEU A 45 11.00 1.65 -1.39
CA LEU A 45 9.66 1.07 -1.56
C LEU A 45 9.22 1.06 -3.04
N VAL A 46 9.52 2.10 -3.79
CA VAL A 46 9.25 2.16 -5.24
C VAL A 46 9.97 1.02 -5.97
N GLU A 47 11.21 0.72 -5.61
CA GLU A 47 11.94 -0.42 -6.16
C GLU A 47 11.36 -1.77 -5.67
N LYS A 48 11.09 -1.88 -4.36
CA LYS A 48 10.54 -3.10 -3.76
C LYS A 48 9.22 -3.52 -4.39
N TYR A 49 8.32 -2.56 -4.63
CA TYR A 49 7.00 -2.83 -5.21
C TYR A 49 6.98 -2.71 -6.73
N GLU A 50 8.14 -2.51 -7.34
CA GLU A 50 8.32 -2.51 -8.80
C GLU A 50 7.44 -1.48 -9.54
N CYS A 51 7.23 -0.32 -8.95
CA CYS A 51 6.36 0.72 -9.50
C CYS A 51 6.77 1.15 -10.92
N ARG A 52 8.07 1.12 -11.22
CA ARG A 52 8.62 1.48 -12.55
C ARG A 52 8.32 0.46 -13.64
N LYS A 53 7.81 -0.72 -13.32
CA LYS A 53 7.34 -1.64 -14.35
C LYS A 53 6.14 -1.10 -15.14
N CYS A 54 5.36 -0.21 -14.53
CA CYS A 54 4.19 0.40 -15.15
C CYS A 54 4.28 1.92 -15.26
N HIS A 55 4.87 2.57 -14.27
CA HIS A 55 4.94 4.03 -14.16
C HIS A 55 6.31 4.59 -14.52
N PHE A 56 6.30 5.76 -15.14
CA PHE A 56 7.50 6.57 -15.30
C PHE A 56 7.66 7.45 -14.06
N ILE A 57 8.82 7.33 -13.39
CA ILE A 57 9.11 7.98 -12.10
C ILE A 57 10.55 8.51 -12.13
N LYS A 58 10.71 9.82 -11.92
CA LYS A 58 12.02 10.50 -11.86
C LYS A 58 12.93 10.15 -13.03
N GLY A 59 12.39 10.26 -14.23
CA GLY A 59 13.15 10.06 -15.46
C GLY A 59 13.33 8.60 -15.88
N GLU A 60 12.79 7.65 -15.14
CA GLU A 60 12.95 6.22 -15.41
C GLU A 60 11.63 5.46 -15.30
N GLY A 61 11.45 4.39 -16.08
CA GLY A 61 10.33 3.49 -15.98
C GLY A 61 9.55 3.35 -17.28
N ALA A 62 8.43 2.63 -17.19
CA ALA A 62 7.55 2.34 -18.30
C ALA A 62 6.40 3.35 -18.41
N TYR A 63 5.69 3.32 -19.54
CA TYR A 63 4.53 4.19 -19.83
C TYR A 63 3.22 3.39 -19.96
N TYR A 64 3.12 2.25 -19.29
CA TYR A 64 1.88 1.47 -19.27
C TYR A 64 0.81 2.08 -18.37
N ALA A 65 1.22 2.89 -17.42
CA ALA A 65 0.39 3.62 -16.47
C ALA A 65 0.76 5.11 -16.51
N PRO A 66 0.00 5.99 -15.84
CA PRO A 66 0.29 7.43 -15.86
C PRO A 66 1.72 7.76 -15.44
N ASN A 67 2.31 8.73 -16.11
CA ASN A 67 3.61 9.29 -15.73
C ASN A 67 3.48 10.04 -14.40
N LEU A 68 4.12 9.53 -13.36
CA LEU A 68 4.01 10.08 -12.01
C LEU A 68 4.73 11.42 -11.86
N ASP A 69 5.78 11.69 -12.65
CA ASP A 69 6.43 13.01 -12.64
C ASP A 69 5.46 14.12 -13.04
N LYS A 70 4.46 13.79 -13.86
CA LYS A 70 3.36 14.70 -14.22
C LYS A 70 2.22 14.64 -13.21
N SER A 71 1.83 13.45 -12.78
CA SER A 71 0.67 13.27 -11.91
C SER A 71 0.81 13.98 -10.57
N ILE A 72 2.01 14.01 -10.00
CA ILE A 72 2.29 14.69 -8.73
C ILE A 72 2.13 16.22 -8.80
N THR A 73 2.09 16.80 -10.00
CA THR A 73 1.93 18.26 -10.16
C THR A 73 0.50 18.72 -10.01
N TYR A 74 -0.49 17.83 -10.20
CA TYR A 74 -1.91 18.17 -10.14
C TYR A 74 -2.72 17.35 -9.15
N LEU A 75 -2.23 16.18 -8.70
CA LEU A 75 -2.90 15.38 -7.70
C LEU A 75 -2.54 15.85 -6.28
N SER A 76 -3.57 15.95 -5.42
CA SER A 76 -3.37 16.22 -4.01
C SER A 76 -2.75 15.02 -3.29
N ASP A 77 -2.18 15.25 -2.10
CA ASP A 77 -1.66 14.17 -1.26
C ASP A 77 -2.75 13.18 -0.87
N GLU A 78 -3.97 13.67 -0.65
CA GLU A 78 -5.13 12.81 -0.39
C GLU A 78 -5.44 11.90 -1.58
N ALA A 79 -5.43 12.43 -2.80
CA ALA A 79 -5.68 11.65 -4.00
C ALA A 79 -4.57 10.61 -4.22
N LEU A 80 -3.31 10.99 -4.04
CA LEU A 80 -2.17 10.08 -4.11
C LEU A 80 -2.27 8.97 -3.06
N SER A 81 -2.61 9.34 -1.83
CA SER A 81 -2.84 8.39 -0.74
C SER A 81 -3.97 7.42 -1.05
N GLY A 82 -5.08 7.90 -1.59
CA GLY A 82 -6.22 7.08 -2.00
C GLY A 82 -5.83 6.03 -3.05
N TRP A 83 -5.11 6.45 -4.09
CA TRP A 83 -4.62 5.54 -5.12
C TRP A 83 -3.66 4.47 -4.58
N LEU A 84 -2.76 4.85 -3.68
CA LEU A 84 -1.81 3.92 -3.07
C LEU A 84 -2.45 3.00 -2.04
N ALA A 85 -3.47 3.47 -1.32
CA ALA A 85 -4.16 2.68 -0.30
C ALA A 85 -5.10 1.64 -0.91
N ASN A 86 -5.92 2.04 -1.88
CA ASN A 86 -6.88 1.16 -2.54
C ASN A 86 -7.21 1.69 -3.95
N PRO A 87 -6.47 1.26 -4.96
CA PRO A 87 -6.68 1.71 -6.33
C PRO A 87 -8.11 1.49 -6.85
N ARG A 88 -8.74 0.40 -6.48
CA ARG A 88 -10.10 0.06 -6.93
C ARG A 88 -11.18 0.94 -6.33
N ALA A 89 -10.94 1.53 -5.17
CA ALA A 89 -11.84 2.53 -4.60
C ALA A 89 -11.80 3.85 -5.40
N MET A 90 -10.65 4.16 -5.99
CA MET A 90 -10.49 5.34 -6.87
C MET A 90 -11.05 5.08 -8.27
N ARG A 91 -10.81 3.89 -8.81
CA ARG A 91 -11.31 3.47 -10.12
C ARG A 91 -11.56 1.94 -10.12
N PRO A 92 -12.82 1.49 -10.18
CA PRO A 92 -13.17 0.07 -10.03
C PRO A 92 -12.48 -0.88 -11.01
N ASN A 93 -12.23 -0.43 -12.24
CA ASN A 93 -11.64 -1.25 -13.31
C ASN A 93 -10.15 -0.99 -13.53
N THR A 94 -9.48 -0.40 -12.55
CA THR A 94 -8.05 -0.12 -12.69
C THR A 94 -7.21 -1.40 -12.75
N ALA A 95 -6.17 -1.37 -13.59
CA ALA A 95 -5.15 -2.43 -13.63
C ALA A 95 -4.13 -2.30 -12.50
N MET A 96 -4.10 -1.16 -11.80
CA MET A 96 -3.19 -0.97 -10.67
C MET A 96 -3.51 -1.95 -9.55
N PRO A 97 -2.55 -2.78 -9.11
CA PRO A 97 -2.78 -3.74 -8.05
C PRO A 97 -2.89 -3.07 -6.68
N ASN A 98 -3.64 -3.67 -5.77
CA ASN A 98 -3.60 -3.27 -4.37
C ASN A 98 -2.34 -3.89 -3.72
N LEU A 99 -1.40 -3.04 -3.34
CA LEU A 99 -0.13 -3.47 -2.75
C LEU A 99 -0.20 -3.66 -1.23
N HIS A 100 -1.35 -3.42 -0.63
CA HIS A 100 -1.54 -3.50 0.82
C HIS A 100 -0.49 -2.68 1.61
N LEU A 101 -0.28 -1.44 1.18
CA LEU A 101 0.66 -0.54 1.81
C LEU A 101 0.13 -0.02 3.15
N SER A 102 1.02 0.09 4.14
CA SER A 102 0.72 0.80 5.39
C SER A 102 0.68 2.32 5.16
N ASP A 103 0.12 3.06 6.11
CA ASP A 103 0.06 4.52 5.99
C ASP A 103 1.45 5.15 5.94
N SER A 104 2.41 4.64 6.72
CA SER A 104 3.79 5.13 6.69
C SER A 104 4.50 4.81 5.37
N GLU A 105 4.26 3.65 4.78
CA GLU A 105 4.77 3.31 3.45
C GLU A 105 4.21 4.26 2.38
N ILE A 106 2.91 4.54 2.42
CA ILE A 106 2.26 5.48 1.51
C ILE A 106 2.88 6.88 1.64
N GLN A 107 3.03 7.38 2.86
CA GLN A 107 3.62 8.70 3.11
C GLN A 107 5.09 8.76 2.65
N ALA A 108 5.87 7.70 2.85
CA ALA A 108 7.24 7.63 2.37
C ALA A 108 7.32 7.65 0.84
N ILE A 109 6.45 6.93 0.15
CA ILE A 109 6.37 6.94 -1.32
C ILE A 109 6.02 8.33 -1.82
N ILE A 110 5.02 9.00 -1.24
CA ILE A 110 4.64 10.37 -1.61
C ILE A 110 5.80 11.33 -1.37
N ALA A 111 6.48 11.22 -0.24
CA ALA A 111 7.66 12.03 0.07
C ALA A 111 8.76 11.87 -1.00
N TYR A 112 9.00 10.65 -1.45
CA TYR A 112 9.94 10.39 -2.55
C TYR A 112 9.48 10.99 -3.87
N LEU A 113 8.24 10.75 -4.26
CA LEU A 113 7.70 11.26 -5.52
C LEU A 113 7.79 12.80 -5.60
N LYS A 114 7.57 13.48 -4.49
CA LYS A 114 7.62 14.95 -4.38
C LYS A 114 9.00 15.52 -4.06
N SER A 115 9.97 14.67 -3.77
CA SER A 115 11.32 15.13 -3.49
C SER A 115 12.00 15.70 -4.75
N VAL A 116 12.90 16.65 -4.54
CA VAL A 116 13.70 17.22 -5.63
C VAL A 116 14.63 16.15 -6.18
N PRO A 117 14.79 16.06 -7.51
CA PRO A 117 15.74 15.13 -8.13
C PRO A 117 17.17 15.34 -7.67
#